data_498ff1f32a728352dddccb32210e7339
#
_entry.id   498ff1f32a728352dddccb32210e7339
#
_cell.length_a   1.000
_cell.length_b   1.000
_cell.length_c   1.000
_cell.angle_alpha   90.00
_cell.angle_beta   90.00
_cell.angle_gamma   90.00
#
_symmetry.space_group_name_H-M   'P 1'
#
loop_
_entity.id
_entity.type
_entity.pdbx_description
1 polymer ?
#
loop_
_entity_poly.entity_id
_entity_poly.type
_entity_poly.pdbx_seq_one_letter_code
_entity_poly.pdbx_strand_id
1 'polypeptide(L)'
;MIIWLASYPKSGNTWVRSFISTLMATEDGNSDLRNLKSIPQYPARSFFNGILKNYEDMHEIKKKWIPSQDIINLDNKTKFFKTHHLNCKVDEYEFTNLQNTQGVIHIVRDPRNVITSIKNHYHINDFEGALKFILNEKNCIGFAKNNKITENVFPTIISSWKSHYNSWKKVNKNYLLIKYENLLNNPETEFKKISSYVSKFLDLSFDENKILNSIKTNSFENLKRQEGEGKFNEKVEDDKSKKDFFYLGKRNNWRDLLNKNYIDEINREFNTEMKELGYI
;
A
#
# COMPACT_ATOMS: atom_id res chain seq x y z
N MET A 1 -0.88 3.47 19.17
CA MET A 1 -0.69 2.14 18.56
C MET A 1 -0.93 2.20 17.03
N ILE A 2 -0.39 1.27 16.26
CA ILE A 2 -0.36 1.36 14.79
C ILE A 2 -1.54 0.64 14.15
N ILE A 3 -2.21 1.32 13.22
CA ILE A 3 -3.10 0.72 12.22
C ILE A 3 -2.37 0.71 10.88
N TRP A 4 -2.18 -0.48 10.34
CA TRP A 4 -1.48 -0.69 9.08
C TRP A 4 -2.40 -0.57 7.88
N LEU A 5 -2.06 0.29 6.92
CA LEU A 5 -2.60 0.25 5.55
C LEU A 5 -1.65 -0.64 4.73
N ALA A 6 -1.88 -1.93 4.79
CA ALA A 6 -1.01 -2.93 4.19
C ALA A 6 -1.47 -3.31 2.79
N SER A 7 -0.57 -3.38 1.83
CA SER A 7 -0.90 -3.83 0.48
C SER A 7 0.34 -4.26 -0.29
N TYR A 8 0.18 -5.21 -1.20
CA TYR A 8 1.17 -5.40 -2.26
C TYR A 8 1.27 -4.11 -3.11
N PRO A 9 2.44 -3.75 -3.66
CA PRO A 9 2.55 -2.57 -4.53
C PRO A 9 1.49 -2.56 -5.63
N LYS A 10 0.96 -1.36 -5.95
CA LYS A 10 -0.06 -1.13 -7.00
C LYS A 10 -1.44 -1.74 -6.76
N SER A 11 -1.76 -2.07 -5.51
CA SER A 11 -3.08 -2.61 -5.12
C SER A 11 -4.10 -1.53 -4.68
N GLY A 12 -3.79 -0.23 -4.80
CA GLY A 12 -4.73 0.86 -4.48
C GLY A 12 -4.50 1.54 -3.13
N ASN A 13 -3.35 1.30 -2.48
CA ASN A 13 -3.02 1.88 -1.18
C ASN A 13 -3.16 3.42 -1.17
N THR A 14 -2.63 4.12 -2.18
CA THR A 14 -2.71 5.58 -2.29
C THR A 14 -4.16 6.08 -2.30
N TRP A 15 -5.08 5.37 -2.92
CA TRP A 15 -6.49 5.74 -2.95
C TRP A 15 -7.14 5.66 -1.56
N VAL A 16 -7.00 4.52 -0.88
CA VAL A 16 -7.50 4.33 0.50
C VAL A 16 -6.84 5.31 1.47
N ARG A 17 -5.53 5.48 1.35
CA ARG A 17 -4.74 6.40 2.17
C ARG A 17 -5.19 7.85 1.99
N SER A 18 -5.43 8.30 0.75
CA SER A 18 -5.92 9.65 0.46
C SER A 18 -7.29 9.89 1.07
N PHE A 19 -8.20 8.91 0.96
CA PHE A 19 -9.52 8.99 1.58
C PHE A 19 -9.44 9.11 3.12
N ILE A 20 -8.66 8.24 3.79
CA ILE A 20 -8.50 8.30 5.25
C ILE A 20 -7.84 9.62 5.67
N SER A 21 -6.81 10.07 4.94
CA SER A 21 -6.16 11.36 5.20
C SER A 21 -7.13 12.52 5.10
N THR A 22 -8.03 12.50 4.11
CA THR A 22 -9.08 13.51 3.95
C THR A 22 -10.05 13.50 5.12
N LEU A 23 -10.55 12.32 5.53
CA LEU A 23 -11.44 12.19 6.68
C LEU A 23 -10.83 12.73 7.98
N MET A 24 -9.52 12.51 8.19
CA MET A 24 -8.84 12.92 9.43
C MET A 24 -8.45 14.40 9.45
N ALA A 25 -8.09 14.95 8.28
CA ALA A 25 -7.45 16.27 8.20
C ALA A 25 -8.40 17.42 7.83
N THR A 26 -9.67 17.15 7.49
CA THR A 26 -10.62 18.15 7.04
C THR A 26 -11.92 18.12 7.84
N GLU A 27 -12.64 19.22 7.85
CA GLU A 27 -13.98 19.30 8.48
C GLU A 27 -15.07 18.86 7.51
N ASP A 28 -14.96 19.23 6.24
CA ASP A 28 -15.96 19.09 5.20
C ASP A 28 -15.74 17.94 4.19
N GLY A 29 -14.62 17.21 4.31
CA GLY A 29 -14.27 16.13 3.38
C GLY A 29 -13.62 16.60 2.08
N ASN A 30 -13.18 17.86 1.97
CA ASN A 30 -12.47 18.38 0.80
C ASN A 30 -10.99 18.54 1.07
N SER A 31 -10.16 17.92 0.23
CA SER A 31 -8.71 17.99 0.35
C SER A 31 -7.99 17.75 -0.98
N ASP A 32 -6.69 17.65 -0.91
CA ASP A 32 -5.86 17.21 -2.04
C ASP A 32 -4.75 16.24 -1.61
N LEU A 33 -4.00 15.73 -2.60
CA LEU A 33 -2.97 14.71 -2.40
C LEU A 33 -1.81 15.15 -1.48
N ARG A 34 -1.68 16.44 -1.16
CA ARG A 34 -0.67 16.93 -0.18
C ARG A 34 -0.96 16.44 1.23
N ASN A 35 -2.23 16.10 1.55
CA ASN A 35 -2.63 15.56 2.84
C ASN A 35 -2.16 14.12 3.09
N LEU A 36 -1.65 13.41 2.07
CA LEU A 36 -1.04 12.09 2.24
C LEU A 36 0.06 12.05 3.30
N LYS A 37 0.68 13.18 3.61
CA LYS A 37 1.69 13.32 4.67
C LYS A 37 1.18 12.91 6.05
N SER A 38 -0.13 13.00 6.32
CA SER A 38 -0.74 12.60 7.59
C SER A 38 -0.68 11.10 7.86
N ILE A 39 -0.51 10.29 6.81
CA ILE A 39 -0.31 8.84 6.90
C ILE A 39 1.01 8.48 6.21
N PRO A 40 2.14 8.52 6.93
CA PRO A 40 3.44 8.26 6.34
C PRO A 40 3.63 6.78 5.99
N GLN A 41 4.64 6.51 5.16
CA GLN A 41 5.07 5.15 4.85
C GLN A 41 5.97 4.60 5.97
N TYR A 42 5.76 3.33 6.34
CA TYR A 42 6.68 2.56 7.17
C TYR A 42 7.05 1.25 6.44
N PRO A 43 8.33 0.84 6.46
CA PRO A 43 9.47 1.53 7.04
C PRO A 43 9.87 2.78 6.22
N ALA A 44 10.39 3.79 6.90
CA ALA A 44 11.03 4.95 6.30
C ALA A 44 12.18 5.42 7.19
N ARG A 45 13.23 6.00 6.60
CA ARG A 45 14.46 6.38 7.29
C ARG A 45 14.23 7.20 8.57
N SER A 46 13.29 8.13 8.53
CA SER A 46 12.96 9.02 9.65
C SER A 46 12.58 8.29 10.95
N PHE A 47 11.97 7.09 10.85
CA PHE A 47 11.56 6.31 12.02
C PHE A 47 12.70 5.53 12.67
N PHE A 48 13.88 5.51 12.05
CA PHE A 48 15.07 4.82 12.53
C PHE A 48 16.17 5.78 12.96
N ASN A 49 15.93 7.10 12.87
CA ASN A 49 16.89 8.09 13.31
C ASN A 49 17.21 7.93 14.80
N GLY A 50 18.50 7.96 15.13
CA GLY A 50 18.99 7.79 16.51
C GLY A 50 19.10 6.34 16.99
N ILE A 51 18.49 5.36 16.28
CA ILE A 51 18.54 3.94 16.67
C ILE A 51 19.20 3.05 15.62
N LEU A 52 19.44 3.54 14.40
CA LEU A 52 20.11 2.84 13.32
C LEU A 52 21.26 3.70 12.79
N LYS A 53 22.42 3.06 12.59
CA LYS A 53 23.63 3.72 12.04
C LYS A 53 23.82 3.45 10.55
N ASN A 54 23.53 2.22 10.12
CA ASN A 54 23.65 1.81 8.72
C ASN A 54 22.28 1.50 8.13
N TYR A 55 21.83 2.34 7.22
CA TYR A 55 20.51 2.26 6.56
C TYR A 55 20.49 1.35 5.33
N GLU A 56 21.64 0.80 4.93
CA GLU A 56 21.80 -0.08 3.76
C GLU A 56 21.88 -1.56 4.17
N ASP A 57 22.13 -1.82 5.45
CA ASP A 57 22.29 -3.17 5.97
C ASP A 57 20.98 -3.72 6.51
N MET A 58 20.35 -4.63 5.76
CA MET A 58 19.13 -5.30 6.19
C MET A 58 19.26 -6.10 7.48
N HIS A 59 20.50 -6.58 7.80
CA HIS A 59 20.72 -7.25 9.05
C HIS A 59 20.58 -6.31 10.24
N GLU A 60 21.03 -5.07 10.12
CA GLU A 60 20.88 -4.06 11.16
C GLU A 60 19.46 -3.46 11.19
N ILE A 61 18.85 -3.26 10.01
CA ILE A 61 17.50 -2.69 9.87
C ILE A 61 16.45 -3.56 10.57
N LYS A 62 16.45 -4.89 10.32
CA LYS A 62 15.45 -5.80 10.90
C LYS A 62 15.47 -5.83 12.43
N LYS A 63 16.65 -5.69 13.06
CA LYS A 63 16.81 -5.59 14.52
C LYS A 63 16.09 -4.38 15.11
N LYS A 64 15.81 -3.37 14.29
CA LYS A 64 15.23 -2.09 14.71
C LYS A 64 13.75 -1.94 14.34
N TRP A 65 13.13 -2.93 13.68
CA TRP A 65 11.70 -2.85 13.33
C TRP A 65 10.82 -2.66 14.58
N ILE A 66 10.91 -3.56 15.55
CA ILE A 66 10.14 -3.45 16.80
C ILE A 66 10.57 -2.24 17.63
N PRO A 67 11.86 -2.01 17.93
CA PRO A 67 12.28 -0.83 18.69
C PRO A 67 11.80 0.51 18.11
N SER A 68 11.77 0.66 16.78
CA SER A 68 11.25 1.88 16.16
C SER A 68 9.74 2.03 16.34
N GLN A 69 8.98 0.93 16.31
CA GLN A 69 7.54 0.94 16.57
C GLN A 69 7.21 1.20 18.03
N ASP A 70 8.03 0.69 18.96
CA ASP A 70 7.90 1.00 20.39
C ASP A 70 8.04 2.52 20.62
N ILE A 71 9.04 3.16 20.00
CA ILE A 71 9.22 4.62 20.05
C ILE A 71 8.01 5.34 19.44
N ILE A 72 7.53 4.89 18.29
CA ILE A 72 6.34 5.46 17.65
C ILE A 72 5.12 5.41 18.58
N ASN A 73 5.00 4.38 19.39
CA ASN A 73 3.83 4.11 20.24
C ASN A 73 3.92 4.72 21.66
N LEU A 74 5.00 5.41 22.03
CA LEU A 74 5.20 5.96 23.38
C LEU A 74 4.07 6.88 23.87
N ASP A 75 3.39 7.59 22.95
CA ASP A 75 2.29 8.49 23.29
C ASP A 75 0.92 7.80 23.39
N ASN A 76 0.87 6.49 23.17
CA ASN A 76 -0.35 5.65 23.18
C ASN A 76 -1.47 6.10 22.22
N LYS A 77 -1.19 7.02 21.29
CA LYS A 77 -2.17 7.47 20.29
C LYS A 77 -2.26 6.50 19.12
N THR A 78 -3.45 6.42 18.51
CA THR A 78 -3.64 5.68 17.26
C THR A 78 -2.96 6.41 16.10
N LYS A 79 -2.16 5.68 15.35
CA LYS A 79 -1.43 6.18 14.16
C LYS A 79 -1.64 5.25 12.99
N PHE A 80 -1.80 5.83 11.81
CA PHE A 80 -1.94 5.09 10.55
C PHE A 80 -0.61 5.12 9.80
N PHE A 81 -0.20 3.96 9.27
CA PHE A 81 0.97 3.84 8.42
C PHE A 81 0.67 3.06 7.16
N LYS A 82 1.06 3.60 6.02
CA LYS A 82 1.13 2.85 4.77
C LYS A 82 2.30 1.89 4.83
N THR A 83 2.10 0.65 4.41
CA THR A 83 3.20 -0.30 4.20
C THR A 83 3.01 -1.19 2.98
N HIS A 84 4.12 -1.47 2.31
CA HIS A 84 4.25 -2.53 1.31
C HIS A 84 5.12 -3.69 1.82
N HIS A 85 5.60 -3.57 3.06
CA HIS A 85 6.44 -4.61 3.65
C HIS A 85 5.64 -5.88 3.92
N LEU A 86 6.25 -7.02 3.68
CA LEU A 86 5.74 -8.33 4.10
C LEU A 86 5.63 -8.35 5.64
N ASN A 87 4.53 -8.84 6.17
CA ASN A 87 4.46 -9.14 7.61
C ASN A 87 5.18 -10.46 7.88
N CYS A 88 6.47 -10.37 8.17
CA CYS A 88 7.35 -11.54 8.27
C CYS A 88 8.19 -11.51 9.54
N LYS A 89 8.81 -12.65 9.79
CA LYS A 89 9.93 -12.80 10.70
C LYS A 89 11.17 -13.15 9.88
N VAL A 90 12.25 -12.40 10.08
CA VAL A 90 13.55 -12.65 9.45
C VAL A 90 14.55 -12.95 10.56
N ASP A 91 15.07 -14.16 10.59
CA ASP A 91 15.74 -14.75 11.75
C ASP A 91 14.81 -14.68 12.99
N GLU A 92 15.25 -14.07 14.09
CA GLU A 92 14.44 -13.85 15.29
C GLU A 92 13.62 -12.54 15.29
N TYR A 93 13.79 -11.67 14.28
CA TYR A 93 13.21 -10.32 14.25
C TYR A 93 11.88 -10.28 13.48
N GLU A 94 10.80 -9.90 14.15
CA GLU A 94 9.48 -9.69 13.55
C GLU A 94 9.37 -8.29 12.95
N PHE A 95 8.72 -8.18 11.78
CA PHE A 95 8.42 -6.88 11.19
C PHE A 95 7.51 -6.03 12.09
N THR A 96 6.48 -6.64 12.63
CA THR A 96 5.59 -6.04 13.64
C THR A 96 5.02 -7.13 14.55
N ASN A 97 4.46 -6.73 15.70
CA ASN A 97 3.84 -7.62 16.66
C ASN A 97 2.47 -7.10 17.13
N LEU A 98 1.75 -7.90 17.91
CA LEU A 98 0.43 -7.54 18.43
C LEU A 98 0.46 -6.42 19.48
N GLN A 99 1.60 -6.17 20.14
CA GLN A 99 1.76 -5.08 21.09
C GLN A 99 1.81 -3.73 20.36
N ASN A 100 2.45 -3.67 19.21
CA ASN A 100 2.57 -2.47 18.39
C ASN A 100 1.40 -2.27 17.43
N THR A 101 0.71 -3.35 17.03
CA THR A 101 -0.38 -3.33 16.06
C THR A 101 -1.73 -3.21 16.75
N GLN A 102 -2.51 -2.21 16.38
CA GLN A 102 -3.91 -2.04 16.79
C GLN A 102 -4.88 -2.67 15.82
N GLY A 103 -4.57 -2.62 14.51
CA GLY A 103 -5.39 -3.18 13.46
C GLY A 103 -4.75 -3.10 12.08
N VAL A 104 -5.42 -3.67 11.10
CA VAL A 104 -4.95 -3.73 9.70
C VAL A 104 -6.09 -3.45 8.74
N ILE A 105 -5.88 -2.51 7.85
CA ILE A 105 -6.66 -2.37 6.60
C ILE A 105 -5.80 -3.00 5.51
N HIS A 106 -6.16 -4.22 5.10
CA HIS A 106 -5.43 -4.97 4.08
C HIS A 106 -6.07 -4.76 2.72
N ILE A 107 -5.36 -4.07 1.82
CA ILE A 107 -5.85 -3.72 0.49
C ILE A 107 -5.26 -4.70 -0.51
N VAL A 108 -6.14 -5.43 -1.18
CA VAL A 108 -5.77 -6.46 -2.18
C VAL A 108 -6.32 -6.10 -3.55
N ARG A 109 -5.68 -6.63 -4.59
CA ARG A 109 -6.08 -6.46 -5.98
C ARG A 109 -5.79 -7.72 -6.77
N ASP A 110 -6.61 -8.01 -7.78
CA ASP A 110 -6.39 -9.12 -8.72
C ASP A 110 -4.96 -9.07 -9.27
N PRO A 111 -4.14 -10.13 -9.06
CA PRO A 111 -2.73 -10.14 -9.48
C PRO A 111 -2.56 -9.95 -10.98
N ARG A 112 -3.56 -10.31 -11.80
CA ARG A 112 -3.58 -10.08 -13.24
C ARG A 112 -3.67 -8.58 -13.59
N ASN A 113 -4.33 -7.77 -12.74
CA ASN A 113 -4.33 -6.31 -12.86
C ASN A 113 -3.12 -5.66 -12.17
N VAL A 114 -2.54 -6.32 -11.17
CA VAL A 114 -1.31 -5.85 -10.52
C VAL A 114 -0.14 -5.88 -11.48
N ILE A 115 0.04 -6.96 -12.26
CA ILE A 115 1.16 -7.11 -13.20
C ILE A 115 1.21 -5.97 -14.22
N THR A 116 0.05 -5.53 -14.74
CA THR A 116 -0.03 -4.41 -15.70
C THR A 116 0.40 -3.09 -15.07
N SER A 117 0.02 -2.87 -13.80
CA SER A 117 0.40 -1.69 -13.04
C SER A 117 1.87 -1.70 -12.60
N ILE A 118 2.41 -2.86 -12.27
CA ILE A 118 3.83 -3.06 -11.93
C ILE A 118 4.71 -2.75 -13.13
N LYS A 119 4.37 -3.31 -14.30
CA LYS A 119 5.07 -3.04 -15.56
C LYS A 119 5.22 -1.53 -15.83
N ASN A 120 4.11 -0.80 -15.66
CA ASN A 120 4.11 0.65 -15.87
C ASN A 120 4.92 1.41 -14.81
N HIS A 121 4.70 1.09 -13.52
CA HIS A 121 5.26 1.86 -12.40
C HIS A 121 6.77 1.68 -12.23
N TYR A 122 7.28 0.46 -12.40
CA TYR A 122 8.71 0.15 -12.28
C TYR A 122 9.44 0.20 -13.61
N HIS A 123 8.79 0.71 -14.68
CA HIS A 123 9.38 0.82 -16.02
C HIS A 123 9.95 -0.49 -16.54
N ILE A 124 9.27 -1.61 -16.24
CA ILE A 124 9.66 -2.93 -16.71
C ILE A 124 9.28 -3.04 -18.20
N ASN A 125 10.21 -3.52 -19.02
CA ASN A 125 10.06 -3.51 -20.48
C ASN A 125 8.89 -4.35 -20.99
N ASP A 126 8.64 -5.51 -20.37
CA ASP A 126 7.67 -6.49 -20.82
C ASP A 126 6.86 -7.12 -19.68
N PHE A 127 5.89 -7.93 -20.03
CA PHE A 127 5.06 -8.64 -19.05
C PHE A 127 5.80 -9.82 -18.41
N GLU A 128 6.79 -10.39 -19.06
CA GLU A 128 7.65 -11.45 -18.51
C GLU A 128 8.40 -10.95 -17.27
N GLY A 129 9.04 -9.80 -17.38
CA GLY A 129 9.72 -9.16 -16.24
C GLY A 129 8.75 -8.78 -15.12
N ALA A 130 7.55 -8.29 -15.46
CA ALA A 130 6.54 -7.96 -14.46
C ALA A 130 5.94 -9.21 -13.79
N LEU A 131 5.82 -10.32 -14.50
CA LEU A 131 5.43 -11.61 -13.95
C LEU A 131 6.51 -12.13 -12.98
N LYS A 132 7.78 -12.14 -13.39
CA LYS A 132 8.90 -12.49 -12.50
C LYS A 132 8.90 -11.65 -11.23
N PHE A 133 8.56 -10.36 -11.34
CA PHE A 133 8.48 -9.47 -10.18
C PHE A 133 7.43 -9.95 -9.17
N ILE A 134 6.20 -10.30 -9.59
CA ILE A 134 5.12 -10.70 -8.66
C ILE A 134 5.25 -12.14 -8.17
N LEU A 135 6.04 -12.98 -8.86
CA LEU A 135 6.33 -14.36 -8.45
C LEU A 135 7.53 -14.48 -7.51
N ASN A 136 8.41 -13.47 -7.46
CA ASN A 136 9.67 -13.56 -6.74
C ASN A 136 9.48 -13.54 -5.22
N GLU A 137 9.71 -14.69 -4.57
CA GLU A 137 9.62 -14.85 -3.11
C GLU A 137 10.70 -14.07 -2.34
N LYS A 138 11.77 -13.66 -3.01
CA LYS A 138 12.88 -12.86 -2.43
C LYS A 138 12.81 -11.39 -2.84
N ASN A 139 11.66 -10.94 -3.34
CA ASN A 139 11.53 -9.60 -3.88
C ASN A 139 11.64 -8.54 -2.78
N CYS A 140 12.52 -7.58 -3.01
CA CYS A 140 12.73 -6.40 -2.18
C CYS A 140 12.75 -5.15 -3.06
N ILE A 141 12.17 -4.08 -2.57
CA ILE A 141 12.18 -2.76 -3.20
C ILE A 141 12.88 -1.75 -2.29
N GLY A 142 13.21 -0.58 -2.82
CA GLY A 142 13.79 0.49 -2.01
C GLY A 142 15.29 0.37 -1.79
N PHE A 143 15.99 -0.48 -2.57
CA PHE A 143 17.44 -0.41 -2.65
C PHE A 143 17.87 0.66 -3.65
N ALA A 144 18.83 1.49 -3.25
CA ALA A 144 19.38 2.52 -4.12
C ALA A 144 19.97 1.91 -5.39
N LYS A 145 19.49 2.33 -6.55
CA LYS A 145 20.26 2.14 -7.79
C LYS A 145 21.39 3.17 -7.77
N ASN A 146 22.64 2.70 -7.89
CA ASN A 146 23.84 3.53 -7.97
C ASN A 146 24.19 4.36 -6.70
N ASN A 147 24.03 3.80 -5.51
CA ASN A 147 24.44 4.44 -4.24
C ASN A 147 23.84 5.83 -3.97
N LYS A 148 22.78 6.22 -4.67
CA LYS A 148 22.02 7.42 -4.34
C LYS A 148 20.81 7.03 -3.50
N ILE A 149 20.97 7.05 -2.18
CA ILE A 149 19.85 6.92 -1.24
C ILE A 149 19.13 8.26 -1.27
N THR A 150 17.93 8.29 -1.85
CA THR A 150 17.02 9.41 -1.60
C THR A 150 16.43 9.24 -0.21
N GLU A 151 16.09 10.31 0.48
CA GLU A 151 15.54 10.27 1.85
C GLU A 151 14.26 9.41 1.98
N ASN A 152 13.61 9.12 0.86
CA ASN A 152 12.37 8.35 0.79
C ASN A 152 12.56 6.86 0.44
N VAL A 153 13.79 6.42 0.16
CA VAL A 153 14.08 5.04 -0.23
C VAL A 153 14.57 4.26 0.99
N PHE A 154 13.82 3.27 1.40
CA PHE A 154 14.17 2.40 2.51
C PHE A 154 13.91 0.93 2.13
N PRO A 155 14.85 0.02 2.40
CA PRO A 155 14.69 -1.39 2.02
C PRO A 155 13.40 -1.99 2.56
N THR A 156 12.61 -2.56 1.67
CA THR A 156 11.28 -3.10 1.96
C THR A 156 11.15 -4.49 1.34
N ILE A 157 11.02 -5.50 2.18
CA ILE A 157 10.76 -6.87 1.74
C ILE A 157 9.30 -6.95 1.32
N ILE A 158 9.03 -7.26 0.06
CA ILE A 158 7.65 -7.42 -0.44
C ILE A 158 7.29 -8.87 -0.76
N SER A 159 8.28 -9.71 -1.08
CA SER A 159 8.12 -11.11 -1.49
C SER A 159 7.23 -11.27 -2.74
N SER A 160 6.63 -12.45 -2.96
CA SER A 160 5.63 -12.65 -4.00
C SER A 160 4.27 -12.07 -3.60
N TRP A 161 3.36 -11.89 -4.59
CA TRP A 161 2.00 -11.43 -4.32
C TRP A 161 1.26 -12.34 -3.33
N LYS A 162 1.35 -13.67 -3.48
CA LYS A 162 0.68 -14.63 -2.59
C LYS A 162 1.28 -14.63 -1.18
N SER A 163 2.60 -14.58 -1.06
CA SER A 163 3.26 -14.56 0.24
C SER A 163 2.95 -13.29 1.01
N HIS A 164 2.92 -12.15 0.32
CA HIS A 164 2.50 -10.88 0.89
C HIS A 164 1.05 -10.94 1.40
N TYR A 165 0.10 -11.42 0.57
CA TYR A 165 -1.28 -11.57 0.97
C TYR A 165 -1.40 -12.45 2.21
N ASN A 166 -0.83 -13.66 2.16
CA ASN A 166 -0.91 -14.62 3.25
C ASN A 166 -0.25 -14.13 4.55
N SER A 167 0.77 -13.28 4.46
CA SER A 167 1.47 -12.75 5.63
C SER A 167 0.58 -11.79 6.45
N TRP A 168 -0.12 -10.88 5.77
CA TRP A 168 -1.01 -9.91 6.43
C TRP A 168 -2.34 -10.52 6.85
N LYS A 169 -2.86 -11.50 6.11
CA LYS A 169 -4.06 -12.26 6.48
C LYS A 169 -3.93 -12.95 7.84
N LYS A 170 -2.72 -13.32 8.24
CA LYS A 170 -2.47 -13.95 9.55
C LYS A 170 -2.64 -13.01 10.74
N VAL A 171 -2.67 -11.70 10.50
CA VAL A 171 -2.95 -10.72 11.56
C VAL A 171 -4.44 -10.76 11.87
N ASN A 172 -4.81 -11.43 12.96
CA ASN A 172 -6.20 -11.62 13.37
C ASN A 172 -6.73 -10.53 14.33
N LYS A 173 -6.01 -9.44 14.51
CA LYS A 173 -6.39 -8.32 15.37
C LYS A 173 -6.98 -7.18 14.55
N ASN A 174 -8.30 -6.97 14.68
CA ASN A 174 -9.00 -5.89 13.98
C ASN A 174 -8.64 -5.82 12.48
N TYR A 175 -8.89 -6.90 11.76
CA TYR A 175 -8.55 -7.04 10.35
C TYR A 175 -9.70 -6.61 9.45
N LEU A 176 -9.46 -5.69 8.53
CA LEU A 176 -10.38 -5.25 7.48
C LEU A 176 -9.78 -5.53 6.12
N LEU A 177 -10.39 -6.43 5.35
CA LEU A 177 -10.02 -6.70 3.96
C LEU A 177 -10.76 -5.76 3.01
N ILE A 178 -10.02 -5.08 2.14
CA ILE A 178 -10.55 -4.21 1.08
C ILE A 178 -10.05 -4.70 -0.28
N LYS A 179 -10.98 -5.05 -1.17
CA LYS A 179 -10.66 -5.40 -2.56
C LYS A 179 -10.71 -4.15 -3.42
N TYR A 180 -9.65 -3.90 -4.19
CA TYR A 180 -9.57 -2.76 -5.12
C TYR A 180 -10.73 -2.75 -6.12
N GLU A 181 -11.14 -3.92 -6.58
CA GLU A 181 -12.25 -4.08 -7.53
C GLU A 181 -13.58 -3.62 -6.92
N ASN A 182 -13.79 -3.87 -5.61
CA ASN A 182 -14.97 -3.39 -4.92
C ASN A 182 -14.96 -1.86 -4.77
N LEU A 183 -13.78 -1.26 -4.49
CA LEU A 183 -13.65 0.21 -4.48
C LEU A 183 -14.00 0.83 -5.84
N LEU A 184 -13.65 0.16 -6.95
CA LEU A 184 -13.99 0.63 -8.30
C LEU A 184 -15.48 0.52 -8.62
N ASN A 185 -16.11 -0.57 -8.18
CA ASN A 185 -17.50 -0.89 -8.56
C ASN A 185 -18.51 -0.27 -7.60
N ASN A 186 -18.20 -0.24 -6.30
CA ASN A 186 -19.07 0.21 -5.22
C ASN A 186 -18.31 1.11 -4.22
N PRO A 187 -17.77 2.25 -4.66
CA PRO A 187 -16.89 3.10 -3.84
C PRO A 187 -17.57 3.56 -2.55
N GLU A 188 -18.82 3.95 -2.61
CA GLU A 188 -19.57 4.45 -1.45
C GLU A 188 -19.65 3.38 -0.35
N THR A 189 -20.04 2.16 -0.69
CA THR A 189 -20.16 1.05 0.26
C THR A 189 -18.78 0.71 0.89
N GLU A 190 -17.73 0.62 0.09
CA GLU A 190 -16.41 0.24 0.59
C GLU A 190 -15.77 1.37 1.43
N PHE A 191 -15.93 2.61 1.02
CA PHE A 191 -15.42 3.74 1.81
C PHE A 191 -16.19 3.98 3.10
N LYS A 192 -17.52 3.72 3.14
CA LYS A 192 -18.30 3.70 4.38
C LYS A 192 -17.82 2.62 5.36
N LYS A 193 -17.45 1.43 4.87
CA LYS A 193 -16.81 0.38 5.72
C LYS A 193 -15.48 0.87 6.31
N ILE A 194 -14.64 1.52 5.48
CA ILE A 194 -13.38 2.10 5.94
C ILE A 194 -13.63 3.20 6.98
N SER A 195 -14.60 4.09 6.75
CA SER A 195 -14.95 5.17 7.69
C SER A 195 -15.37 4.60 9.04
N SER A 196 -16.24 3.59 9.05
CA SER A 196 -16.69 2.91 10.27
C SER A 196 -15.54 2.23 11.01
N TYR A 197 -14.60 1.64 10.26
CA TYR A 197 -13.39 1.04 10.84
C TYR A 197 -12.49 2.10 11.48
N VAL A 198 -12.25 3.21 10.80
CA VAL A 198 -11.41 4.32 11.30
C VAL A 198 -12.05 4.97 12.53
N SER A 199 -13.35 5.23 12.50
CA SER A 199 -14.13 5.81 13.62
C SER A 199 -13.94 5.01 14.92
N LYS A 200 -13.96 3.68 14.83
CA LYS A 200 -13.79 2.78 15.99
C LYS A 200 -12.50 3.04 16.78
N PHE A 201 -11.42 3.49 16.10
CA PHE A 201 -10.10 3.64 16.73
C PHE A 201 -9.74 5.08 17.08
N LEU A 202 -10.42 6.04 16.50
CA LEU A 202 -10.17 7.46 16.77
C LEU A 202 -11.15 8.07 17.76
N ASP A 203 -12.17 7.31 18.16
CA ASP A 203 -13.31 7.81 18.96
C ASP A 203 -13.95 9.05 18.30
N LEU A 204 -14.09 8.98 16.97
CA LEU A 204 -14.67 10.03 16.13
C LEU A 204 -15.86 9.48 15.35
N SER A 205 -16.86 10.31 15.18
CA SER A 205 -17.93 10.07 14.19
C SER A 205 -17.71 10.97 12.98
N PHE A 206 -17.90 10.42 11.79
CA PHE A 206 -17.89 11.19 10.55
C PHE A 206 -19.33 11.31 10.05
N ASP A 207 -19.80 12.53 9.82
CA ASP A 207 -21.10 12.72 9.21
C ASP A 207 -21.11 12.24 7.75
N GLU A 208 -22.33 11.95 7.24
CA GLU A 208 -22.49 11.36 5.92
C GLU A 208 -22.00 12.29 4.80
N ASN A 209 -22.24 13.60 4.92
CA ASN A 209 -21.83 14.57 3.91
C ASN A 209 -20.30 14.62 3.81
N LYS A 210 -19.60 14.60 4.95
CA LYS A 210 -18.14 14.54 4.99
C LYS A 210 -17.62 13.28 4.31
N ILE A 211 -18.23 12.11 4.57
CA ILE A 211 -17.84 10.85 3.92
C ILE A 211 -18.07 10.95 2.40
N LEU A 212 -19.23 11.42 1.95
CA LEU A 212 -19.54 11.54 0.52
C LEU A 212 -18.63 12.54 -0.19
N ASN A 213 -18.36 13.69 0.43
CA ASN A 213 -17.39 14.66 -0.09
C ASN A 213 -16.00 14.07 -0.19
N SER A 214 -15.58 13.32 0.81
CA SER A 214 -14.26 12.63 0.81
C SER A 214 -14.18 11.60 -0.33
N ILE A 215 -15.24 10.85 -0.60
CA ILE A 215 -15.30 9.91 -1.73
C ILE A 215 -15.17 10.66 -3.06
N LYS A 216 -15.94 11.74 -3.25
CA LYS A 216 -15.93 12.56 -4.46
C LYS A 216 -14.56 13.20 -4.69
N THR A 217 -13.98 13.79 -3.65
CA THR A 217 -12.66 14.43 -3.70
C THR A 217 -11.55 13.44 -4.07
N ASN A 218 -11.67 12.22 -3.60
CA ASN A 218 -10.72 11.14 -3.87
C ASN A 218 -11.16 10.23 -5.04
N SER A 219 -12.06 10.66 -5.94
CA SER A 219 -12.35 9.90 -7.16
C SER A 219 -11.10 9.76 -8.02
N PHE A 220 -11.01 8.67 -8.82
CA PHE A 220 -9.86 8.44 -9.68
C PHE A 220 -9.57 9.62 -10.61
N GLU A 221 -10.59 10.22 -11.17
CA GLU A 221 -10.53 11.38 -12.07
C GLU A 221 -9.92 12.60 -11.34
N ASN A 222 -10.37 12.87 -10.12
CA ASN A 222 -9.82 13.96 -9.30
C ASN A 222 -8.37 13.70 -8.88
N LEU A 223 -8.04 12.48 -8.46
CA LEU A 223 -6.67 12.13 -8.10
C LEU A 223 -5.73 12.25 -9.30
N LYS A 224 -6.17 11.82 -10.49
CA LYS A 224 -5.40 11.97 -11.72
C LYS A 224 -5.20 13.44 -12.11
N ARG A 225 -6.25 14.26 -11.97
CA ARG A 225 -6.16 15.71 -12.19
C ARG A 225 -5.17 16.37 -11.23
N GLN A 226 -5.25 16.06 -9.94
CA GLN A 226 -4.34 16.58 -8.92
C GLN A 226 -2.88 16.15 -9.15
N GLU A 227 -2.66 14.95 -9.67
CA GLU A 227 -1.34 14.50 -10.11
C GLU A 227 -0.81 15.39 -11.25
N GLY A 228 -1.66 15.70 -12.25
CA GLY A 228 -1.32 16.61 -13.36
C GLY A 228 -1.03 18.04 -12.90
N GLU A 229 -1.68 18.49 -11.81
CA GLU A 229 -1.45 19.79 -11.17
C GLU A 229 -0.18 19.82 -10.27
N GLY A 230 0.61 18.73 -10.22
CA GLY A 230 1.83 18.66 -9.41
C GLY A 230 1.60 18.51 -7.90
N LYS A 231 0.40 18.14 -7.45
CA LYS A 231 0.07 17.95 -6.03
C LYS A 231 0.46 16.58 -5.47
N PHE A 232 1.11 15.71 -6.28
CA PHE A 232 1.49 14.35 -5.92
C PHE A 232 2.99 14.13 -6.09
N ASN A 233 3.68 13.82 -4.98
CA ASN A 233 5.14 13.73 -4.91
C ASN A 233 5.67 12.30 -4.79
N GLU A 234 4.82 11.26 -4.88
CA GLU A 234 5.25 9.85 -4.76
C GLU A 234 5.47 9.17 -6.12
N LYS A 235 5.80 9.93 -7.15
CA LYS A 235 6.20 9.38 -8.46
C LYS A 235 7.60 8.78 -8.37
N VAL A 236 7.80 7.65 -9.05
CA VAL A 236 9.16 7.19 -9.36
C VAL A 236 9.68 8.11 -10.46
N GLU A 237 10.58 9.00 -10.11
CA GLU A 237 11.26 9.86 -11.08
C GLU A 237 12.24 9.01 -11.91
N ASP A 238 11.91 8.83 -13.18
CA ASP A 238 12.85 8.39 -14.19
C ASP A 238 12.94 9.50 -15.24
N ASP A 239 14.13 10.04 -15.46
CA ASP A 239 14.42 11.13 -16.41
C ASP A 239 13.94 10.84 -17.85
N LYS A 240 13.59 9.59 -18.15
CA LYS A 240 13.27 9.12 -19.51
C LYS A 240 11.78 8.88 -19.79
N SER A 241 10.90 8.86 -18.80
CA SER A 241 9.47 8.63 -19.07
C SER A 241 8.58 9.35 -18.06
N LYS A 242 7.84 10.35 -18.53
CA LYS A 242 6.75 11.01 -17.79
C LYS A 242 5.50 10.12 -17.78
N LYS A 243 5.54 8.97 -17.06
CA LYS A 243 4.34 8.15 -16.92
C LYS A 243 3.55 8.54 -15.68
N ASP A 244 2.24 8.69 -15.83
CA ASP A 244 1.35 9.00 -14.74
C ASP A 244 1.28 7.85 -13.74
N PHE A 245 1.23 8.17 -12.45
CA PHE A 245 0.98 7.21 -11.39
C PHE A 245 -0.46 6.69 -11.46
N PHE A 246 -1.44 7.61 -11.65
CA PHE A 246 -2.84 7.29 -11.90
C PHE A 246 -3.05 7.07 -13.40
N TYR A 247 -2.60 5.91 -13.93
CA TYR A 247 -2.47 5.66 -15.36
C TYR A 247 -3.79 5.21 -16.02
N LEU A 248 -4.18 3.95 -15.86
CA LEU A 248 -5.31 3.37 -16.60
C LEU A 248 -6.66 3.45 -15.85
N GLY A 249 -6.68 3.47 -14.50
CA GLY A 249 -7.91 3.43 -13.73
C GLY A 249 -8.77 2.22 -14.09
N LYS A 250 -10.05 2.45 -14.43
CA LYS A 250 -10.99 1.40 -14.86
C LYS A 250 -10.59 0.69 -16.16
N ARG A 251 -9.75 1.32 -17.00
CA ARG A 251 -9.22 0.69 -18.24
C ARG A 251 -8.12 -0.33 -17.97
N ASN A 252 -7.64 -0.47 -16.73
CA ASN A 252 -6.72 -1.54 -16.37
C ASN A 252 -7.48 -2.86 -16.25
N ASN A 253 -7.82 -3.45 -17.37
CA ASN A 253 -8.50 -4.72 -17.48
C ASN A 253 -7.54 -5.77 -18.04
N TRP A 254 -7.16 -6.73 -17.22
CA TRP A 254 -6.22 -7.78 -17.60
C TRP A 254 -6.70 -8.61 -18.80
N ARG A 255 -8.03 -8.73 -19.02
CA ARG A 255 -8.59 -9.48 -20.16
C ARG A 255 -8.21 -8.87 -21.51
N ASP A 256 -8.02 -7.54 -21.53
CA ASP A 256 -7.68 -6.80 -22.75
C ASP A 256 -6.15 -6.61 -22.90
N LEU A 257 -5.40 -6.77 -21.84
CA LEU A 257 -3.98 -6.41 -21.76
C LEU A 257 -3.03 -7.61 -21.72
N LEU A 258 -3.48 -8.76 -21.20
CA LEU A 258 -2.62 -9.94 -21.03
C LEU A 258 -2.96 -11.02 -22.03
N ASN A 259 -1.93 -11.69 -22.54
CA ASN A 259 -2.13 -12.91 -23.28
C ASN A 259 -2.45 -14.10 -22.37
N LYS A 260 -2.99 -15.18 -22.98
CA LYS A 260 -3.44 -16.36 -22.26
C LYS A 260 -2.35 -17.02 -21.41
N ASN A 261 -1.12 -17.06 -21.89
CA ASN A 261 -0.03 -17.74 -21.19
C ASN A 261 0.24 -17.10 -19.82
N TYR A 262 0.29 -15.76 -19.72
CA TYR A 262 0.46 -15.05 -18.47
C TYR A 262 -0.75 -15.24 -17.53
N ILE A 263 -1.96 -15.24 -18.09
CA ILE A 263 -3.19 -15.47 -17.30
C ILE A 263 -3.17 -16.87 -16.68
N ASP A 264 -2.86 -17.90 -17.49
CA ASP A 264 -2.83 -19.31 -17.05
C ASP A 264 -1.74 -19.51 -15.99
N GLU A 265 -0.58 -18.88 -16.14
CA GLU A 265 0.51 -18.97 -15.18
C GLU A 265 0.15 -18.30 -13.85
N ILE A 266 -0.39 -17.08 -13.87
CA ILE A 266 -0.85 -16.38 -12.66
C ILE A 266 -1.95 -17.19 -11.95
N ASN A 267 -2.91 -17.71 -12.70
CA ASN A 267 -3.99 -18.51 -12.14
C ASN A 267 -3.48 -19.82 -11.51
N ARG A 268 -2.44 -20.44 -12.09
CA ARG A 268 -1.80 -21.63 -11.54
C ARG A 268 -1.04 -21.31 -10.25
N GLU A 269 -0.18 -20.30 -10.28
CA GLU A 269 0.73 -19.97 -9.17
C GLU A 269 0.01 -19.38 -7.95
N PHE A 270 -1.11 -18.70 -8.14
CA PHE A 270 -1.88 -18.03 -7.10
C PHE A 270 -3.28 -18.61 -6.91
N ASN A 271 -3.51 -19.83 -7.37
CA ASN A 271 -4.84 -20.47 -7.44
C ASN A 271 -5.61 -20.41 -6.12
N THR A 272 -4.95 -20.76 -5.01
CA THR A 272 -5.58 -20.81 -3.70
C THR A 272 -6.07 -19.45 -3.23
N GLU A 273 -5.19 -18.46 -3.29
CA GLU A 273 -5.48 -17.10 -2.83
C GLU A 273 -6.49 -16.41 -3.75
N MET A 274 -6.42 -16.66 -5.05
CA MET A 274 -7.36 -16.10 -6.02
C MET A 274 -8.76 -16.67 -5.85
N LYS A 275 -8.90 -17.99 -5.57
CA LYS A 275 -10.20 -18.61 -5.21
C LYS A 275 -10.75 -18.03 -3.93
N GLU A 276 -9.94 -17.94 -2.89
CA GLU A 276 -10.36 -17.36 -1.62
C GLU A 276 -10.87 -15.91 -1.77
N LEU A 277 -10.21 -15.13 -2.62
CA LEU A 277 -10.60 -13.76 -2.91
C LEU A 277 -11.72 -13.64 -3.94
N GLY A 278 -12.16 -14.75 -4.56
CA GLY A 278 -13.20 -14.76 -5.59
C GLY A 278 -12.77 -14.07 -6.89
N TYR A 279 -11.51 -14.23 -7.28
CA TYR A 279 -10.99 -13.78 -8.58
C TYR A 279 -11.09 -14.87 -9.66
N ILE A 280 -11.20 -16.13 -9.24
CA ILE A 280 -11.46 -17.32 -10.08
C ILE A 280 -12.39 -18.28 -9.35
#